data_ac186dc3197367b769bc5bbd0a3cc15f
#
_entry.id   ac186dc3197367b769bc5bbd0a3cc15f
#
_cell.length_a   1.000
_cell.length_b   1.000
_cell.length_c   1.000
_cell.angle_alpha   90.00
_cell.angle_beta   90.00
_cell.angle_gamma   90.00
#
_symmetry.space_group_name_H-M   'P 1'
#
loop_
_entity.id
_entity.type
_entity.pdbx_description
1 polymer ?
#
loop_
_entity_poly.entity_id
_entity_poly.type
_entity_poly.pdbx_seq_one_letter_code
_entity_poly.pdbx_strand_id
1 'polypeptide(L)'
;MSKEKQKRADGFEQIEEATISTEQFIEKNQKLLVRGVLVIIIVVGAILGYYRFYKAPMEQEALKQMFVAENLFEKDSFNMALNGDGNAPGFLEIIDKYSSTPSGNLANYYAGICYLHLGDNQNAIKHLEKFSSDDVIFSSMVTANLGDAYMQLG
;
A
#
# COMPACT_ATOMS: atom_id res chain seq x y z
N MET A 1 1.10 -55.52 -26.49
CA MET A 1 0.08 -54.56 -27.03
C MET A 1 -1.24 -54.48 -26.24
N SER A 2 -1.53 -55.37 -25.31
CA SER A 2 -2.81 -55.38 -24.56
C SER A 2 -2.89 -54.44 -23.36
N LYS A 3 -1.81 -54.32 -22.56
CA LYS A 3 -1.80 -53.51 -21.31
C LYS A 3 -1.84 -51.99 -21.53
N GLU A 4 -1.31 -51.50 -22.63
CA GLU A 4 -1.30 -50.08 -22.95
C GLU A 4 -2.65 -49.56 -23.47
N LYS A 5 -3.38 -50.39 -24.18
CA LYS A 5 -4.76 -50.08 -24.59
C LYS A 5 -5.71 -50.03 -23.40
N GLN A 6 -5.53 -50.94 -22.44
CA GLN A 6 -6.33 -51.00 -21.22
C GLN A 6 -6.10 -49.77 -20.33
N LYS A 7 -4.83 -49.35 -20.15
CA LYS A 7 -4.50 -48.15 -19.37
C LYS A 7 -5.00 -46.83 -20.00
N ARG A 8 -5.13 -46.78 -21.33
CA ARG A 8 -5.76 -45.68 -22.03
C ARG A 8 -7.28 -45.68 -21.90
N ALA A 9 -7.91 -46.83 -21.94
CA ALA A 9 -9.35 -46.96 -21.73
C ALA A 9 -9.75 -46.57 -20.31
N ASP A 10 -9.01 -47.04 -19.28
CA ASP A 10 -9.23 -46.69 -17.88
C ASP A 10 -9.03 -45.20 -17.62
N GLY A 11 -8.07 -44.54 -18.34
CA GLY A 11 -7.86 -43.11 -18.26
C GLY A 11 -8.99 -42.29 -18.88
N PHE A 12 -9.57 -42.74 -19.99
CA PHE A 12 -10.71 -42.07 -20.60
C PHE A 12 -11.99 -42.22 -19.75
N GLU A 13 -12.23 -43.40 -19.17
CA GLU A 13 -13.35 -43.66 -18.30
C GLU A 13 -13.30 -42.80 -17.01
N GLN A 14 -12.11 -42.61 -16.40
CA GLN A 14 -11.90 -41.71 -15.27
C GLN A 14 -12.14 -40.23 -15.59
N ILE A 15 -11.77 -39.79 -16.81
CA ILE A 15 -12.02 -38.43 -17.27
C ILE A 15 -13.52 -38.22 -17.52
N GLU A 16 -14.19 -39.21 -18.10
CA GLU A 16 -15.62 -39.15 -18.38
C GLU A 16 -16.45 -39.12 -17.08
N GLU A 17 -16.12 -39.94 -16.10
CA GLU A 17 -16.76 -39.93 -14.76
C GLU A 17 -16.50 -38.60 -14.03
N ALA A 18 -15.28 -38.07 -14.08
CA ALA A 18 -14.94 -36.76 -13.51
C ALA A 18 -15.71 -35.62 -14.18
N THR A 19 -15.91 -35.68 -15.50
CA THR A 19 -16.67 -34.66 -16.24
C THR A 19 -18.14 -34.69 -15.86
N ILE A 20 -18.75 -35.88 -15.80
CA ILE A 20 -20.17 -36.08 -15.42
C ILE A 20 -20.40 -35.59 -13.97
N SER A 21 -19.50 -35.90 -13.07
CA SER A 21 -19.61 -35.51 -11.66
C SER A 21 -19.49 -33.98 -11.51
N THR A 22 -18.63 -33.35 -12.32
CA THR A 22 -18.46 -31.88 -12.34
C THR A 22 -19.69 -31.17 -12.91
N GLU A 23 -20.26 -31.70 -14.00
CA GLU A 23 -21.50 -31.17 -14.57
C GLU A 23 -22.66 -31.24 -13.57
N GLN A 24 -22.86 -32.37 -12.94
CA GLN A 24 -23.90 -32.55 -11.91
C GLN A 24 -23.71 -31.62 -10.70
N PHE A 25 -22.47 -31.42 -10.29
CA PHE A 25 -22.16 -30.48 -9.21
C PHE A 25 -22.49 -29.04 -9.61
N ILE A 26 -22.14 -28.63 -10.82
CA ILE A 26 -22.42 -27.29 -11.34
C ILE A 26 -23.95 -27.10 -11.45
N GLU A 27 -24.67 -28.03 -12.04
CA GLU A 27 -26.11 -27.91 -12.19
C GLU A 27 -26.83 -27.85 -10.83
N LYS A 28 -26.47 -28.74 -9.90
CA LYS A 28 -27.04 -28.76 -8.55
C LYS A 28 -26.79 -27.48 -7.76
N ASN A 29 -25.62 -26.87 -7.95
CA ASN A 29 -25.18 -25.70 -7.19
C ASN A 29 -25.23 -24.39 -8.00
N GLN A 30 -25.78 -24.38 -9.22
CA GLN A 30 -25.77 -23.26 -10.15
C GLN A 30 -26.20 -21.94 -9.48
N LYS A 31 -27.29 -21.94 -8.71
CA LYS A 31 -27.79 -20.74 -8.03
C LYS A 31 -26.82 -20.22 -6.98
N LEU A 32 -26.12 -21.12 -6.28
CA LEU A 32 -25.11 -20.75 -5.28
C LEU A 32 -23.84 -20.20 -5.94
N LEU A 33 -23.38 -20.87 -7.01
CA LEU A 33 -22.23 -20.46 -7.78
C LEU A 33 -22.44 -19.06 -8.43
N VAL A 34 -23.59 -18.85 -9.05
CA VAL A 34 -23.94 -17.54 -9.65
C VAL A 34 -23.99 -16.44 -8.59
N ARG A 35 -24.60 -16.71 -7.42
CA ARG A 35 -24.59 -15.75 -6.30
C ARG A 35 -23.19 -15.47 -5.80
N GLY A 36 -22.35 -16.50 -5.66
CA GLY A 36 -20.94 -16.33 -5.27
C GLY A 36 -20.16 -15.44 -6.24
N VAL A 37 -20.29 -15.69 -7.53
CA VAL A 37 -19.66 -14.85 -8.57
C VAL A 37 -20.17 -13.40 -8.51
N LEU A 38 -21.48 -13.20 -8.36
CA LEU A 38 -22.05 -11.85 -8.23
C LEU A 38 -21.50 -11.11 -7.02
N VAL A 39 -21.38 -11.77 -5.86
CA VAL A 39 -20.78 -11.16 -4.66
C VAL A 39 -19.32 -10.77 -4.92
N ILE A 40 -18.53 -11.62 -5.57
CA ILE A 40 -17.14 -11.29 -5.91
C ILE A 40 -17.08 -10.07 -6.82
N ILE A 41 -17.92 -9.99 -7.86
CA ILE A 41 -17.98 -8.83 -8.78
C ILE A 41 -18.33 -7.55 -8.01
N ILE A 42 -19.30 -7.59 -7.11
CA ILE A 42 -19.68 -6.43 -6.29
C ILE A 42 -18.52 -6.00 -5.40
N VAL A 43 -17.85 -6.92 -4.72
CA VAL A 43 -16.71 -6.62 -3.84
C VAL A 43 -15.55 -6.01 -4.64
N VAL A 44 -15.19 -6.62 -5.77
CA VAL A 44 -14.13 -6.09 -6.64
C VAL A 44 -14.51 -4.71 -7.18
N GLY A 45 -15.76 -4.53 -7.63
CA GLY A 45 -16.27 -3.24 -8.08
C GLY A 45 -16.22 -2.16 -7.01
N ALA A 46 -16.58 -2.49 -5.76
CA ALA A 46 -16.52 -1.58 -4.62
C ALA A 46 -15.07 -1.18 -4.30
N ILE A 47 -14.14 -2.13 -4.31
CA ILE A 47 -12.72 -1.88 -4.09
C ILE A 47 -12.15 -0.95 -5.17
N LEU A 48 -12.38 -1.27 -6.45
CA LEU A 48 -11.92 -0.43 -7.56
C LEU A 48 -12.54 0.96 -7.53
N GLY A 49 -13.83 1.07 -7.21
CA GLY A 49 -14.53 2.34 -7.03
C GLY A 49 -13.91 3.17 -5.91
N TYR A 50 -13.64 2.57 -4.75
CA TYR A 50 -12.97 3.24 -3.64
C TYR A 50 -11.59 3.78 -4.03
N TYR A 51 -10.76 2.96 -4.68
CA TYR A 51 -9.45 3.42 -5.13
C TYR A 51 -9.54 4.54 -6.17
N ARG A 52 -10.45 4.43 -7.15
CA ARG A 52 -10.57 5.37 -8.28
C ARG A 52 -11.19 6.71 -7.88
N PHE A 53 -12.22 6.67 -7.03
CA PHE A 53 -13.01 7.87 -6.71
C PHE A 53 -12.62 8.53 -5.39
N TYR A 54 -11.97 7.80 -4.49
CA TYR A 54 -11.58 8.33 -3.18
C TYR A 54 -10.07 8.46 -3.01
N LYS A 55 -9.32 7.36 -3.17
CA LYS A 55 -7.85 7.41 -2.96
C LYS A 55 -7.09 8.19 -4.02
N ALA A 56 -7.43 8.05 -5.30
CA ALA A 56 -6.70 8.72 -6.37
C ALA A 56 -6.78 10.25 -6.28
N PRO A 57 -7.95 10.91 -6.08
CA PRO A 57 -8.00 12.36 -5.89
C PRO A 57 -7.31 12.82 -4.61
N MET A 58 -7.38 12.05 -3.51
CA MET A 58 -6.63 12.34 -2.28
C MET A 58 -5.13 12.38 -2.51
N GLU A 59 -4.59 11.41 -3.23
CA GLU A 59 -3.16 11.35 -3.55
C GLU A 59 -2.73 12.53 -4.44
N GLN A 60 -3.54 12.90 -5.43
CA GLN A 60 -3.24 14.07 -6.27
C GLN A 60 -3.18 15.37 -5.48
N GLU A 61 -4.06 15.54 -4.50
CA GLU A 61 -4.04 16.71 -3.65
C GLU A 61 -2.85 16.67 -2.67
N ALA A 62 -2.58 15.50 -2.09
CA ALA A 62 -1.40 15.29 -1.24
C ALA A 62 -0.09 15.62 -1.98
N LEU A 63 0.07 15.16 -3.22
CA LEU A 63 1.24 15.47 -4.06
C LEU A 63 1.45 16.95 -4.27
N LYS A 64 0.38 17.71 -4.52
CA LYS A 64 0.48 19.18 -4.68
C LYS A 64 0.96 19.85 -3.40
N GLN A 65 0.45 19.40 -2.26
CA GLN A 65 0.85 19.97 -0.96
C GLN A 65 2.28 19.54 -0.59
N MET A 66 2.66 18.29 -0.87
CA MET A 66 4.03 17.80 -0.70
C MET A 66 5.04 18.67 -1.43
N PHE A 67 4.77 19.05 -2.68
CA PHE A 67 5.69 19.87 -3.47
C PHE A 67 6.07 21.18 -2.78
N VAL A 68 5.14 21.84 -2.08
CA VAL A 68 5.44 23.09 -1.35
C VAL A 68 6.30 22.80 -0.13
N ALA A 69 5.96 21.78 0.66
CA ALA A 69 6.73 21.39 1.84
C ALA A 69 8.15 20.92 1.48
N GLU A 70 8.30 20.16 0.37
CA GLU A 70 9.61 19.74 -0.15
C GLU A 70 10.47 20.95 -0.60
N ASN A 71 9.89 21.94 -1.25
CA ASN A 71 10.61 23.17 -1.60
C ASN A 71 11.13 23.94 -0.38
N LEU A 72 10.40 23.92 0.74
CA LEU A 72 10.85 24.51 2.00
C LEU A 72 11.96 23.66 2.62
N PHE A 73 11.84 22.33 2.53
CA PHE A 73 12.85 21.39 2.99
C PHE A 73 14.19 21.57 2.24
N GLU A 74 14.15 21.66 0.91
CA GLU A 74 15.33 21.89 0.06
C GLU A 74 16.07 23.22 0.37
N LYS A 75 15.36 24.17 0.97
CA LYS A 75 15.92 25.46 1.43
C LYS A 75 16.38 25.45 2.89
N ASP A 76 16.53 24.26 3.47
CA ASP A 76 16.87 24.04 4.89
C ASP A 76 15.90 24.72 5.87
N SER A 77 14.69 25.08 5.39
CA SER A 77 13.65 25.69 6.21
C SER A 77 12.82 24.62 6.94
N PHE A 78 13.50 23.74 7.71
CA PHE A 78 12.95 22.53 8.31
C PHE A 78 11.73 22.78 9.19
N ASN A 79 11.71 23.87 9.95
CA ASN A 79 10.54 24.23 10.77
C ASN A 79 9.31 24.57 9.93
N MET A 80 9.49 25.34 8.85
CA MET A 80 8.40 25.69 7.94
C MET A 80 7.97 24.48 7.10
N ALA A 81 8.92 23.66 6.65
CA ALA A 81 8.62 22.41 5.94
C ALA A 81 7.77 21.46 6.82
N LEU A 82 8.08 21.39 8.11
CA LEU A 82 7.40 20.56 9.07
C LEU A 82 5.98 21.06 9.41
N ASN A 83 5.85 22.36 9.73
CA ASN A 83 4.63 22.94 10.31
C ASN A 83 3.80 23.76 9.29
N GLY A 84 4.36 24.06 8.12
CA GLY A 84 3.78 24.99 7.14
C GLY A 84 4.26 26.42 7.34
N ASP A 85 4.00 27.25 6.33
CA ASP A 85 4.39 28.69 6.30
C ASP A 85 3.19 29.63 6.56
N GLY A 86 2.03 29.07 6.89
CA GLY A 86 0.75 29.78 7.08
C GLY A 86 -0.07 29.94 5.80
N ASN A 87 0.52 29.76 4.61
CA ASN A 87 -0.18 29.75 3.33
C ASN A 87 -0.32 28.32 2.77
N ALA A 88 0.64 27.47 3.08
CA ALA A 88 0.67 26.07 2.65
C ALA A 88 0.92 25.15 3.86
N PRO A 89 0.36 23.94 3.84
CA PRO A 89 0.54 22.96 4.90
C PRO A 89 1.98 22.43 4.92
N GLY A 90 2.48 22.12 6.11
CA GLY A 90 3.72 21.38 6.29
C GLY A 90 3.48 19.87 6.30
N PHE A 91 4.59 19.11 6.46
CA PHE A 91 4.54 17.65 6.45
C PHE A 91 3.60 17.08 7.53
N LEU A 92 3.51 17.69 8.70
CA LEU A 92 2.62 17.20 9.77
C LEU A 92 1.14 17.26 9.37
N GLU A 93 0.71 18.35 8.75
CA GLU A 93 -0.67 18.50 8.28
C GLU A 93 -0.97 17.54 7.12
N ILE A 94 0.02 17.31 6.24
CA ILE A 94 -0.08 16.34 5.14
C ILE A 94 -0.24 14.91 5.70
N ILE A 95 0.53 14.56 6.73
CA ILE A 95 0.41 13.27 7.42
C ILE A 95 -0.99 13.10 8.01
N ASP A 96 -1.51 14.13 8.67
CA ASP A 96 -2.83 14.06 9.31
C ASP A 96 -3.94 13.87 8.28
N LYS A 97 -3.94 14.64 7.21
CA LYS A 97 -5.00 14.62 6.19
C LYS A 97 -4.91 13.44 5.23
N TYR A 98 -3.69 12.98 4.90
CA TYR A 98 -3.44 12.06 3.80
C TYR A 98 -2.68 10.80 4.23
N SER A 99 -2.76 10.40 5.51
CA SER A 99 -2.06 9.23 6.07
C SER A 99 -2.25 7.92 5.29
N SER A 100 -3.38 7.76 4.60
CA SER A 100 -3.69 6.56 3.82
C SER A 100 -3.16 6.58 2.39
N THR A 101 -2.44 7.63 1.99
CA THR A 101 -1.88 7.82 0.65
C THR A 101 -0.37 7.59 0.63
N PRO A 102 0.23 7.27 -0.52
CA PRO A 102 1.69 7.20 -0.67
C PRO A 102 2.39 8.49 -0.26
N SER A 103 1.86 9.67 -0.64
CA SER A 103 2.41 10.97 -0.26
C SER A 103 2.36 11.21 1.26
N GLY A 104 1.26 10.82 1.93
CA GLY A 104 1.17 10.89 3.40
C GLY A 104 2.16 9.97 4.11
N ASN A 105 2.44 8.79 3.51
CA ASN A 105 3.49 7.91 3.99
C ASN A 105 4.89 8.55 3.80
N LEU A 106 5.17 9.12 2.62
CA LEU A 106 6.43 9.80 2.33
C LEU A 106 6.64 11.05 3.22
N ALA A 107 5.57 11.76 3.56
CA ALA A 107 5.63 12.88 4.48
C ALA A 107 6.14 12.49 5.87
N ASN A 108 5.91 11.25 6.33
CA ASN A 108 6.52 10.76 7.57
C ASN A 108 8.04 10.70 7.47
N TYR A 109 8.60 10.28 6.36
CA TYR A 109 10.05 10.29 6.14
C TYR A 109 10.61 11.70 6.23
N TYR A 110 10.05 12.65 5.47
CA TYR A 110 10.51 14.05 5.49
C TYR A 110 10.33 14.71 6.86
N ALA A 111 9.22 14.45 7.56
CA ALA A 111 9.01 14.95 8.92
C ALA A 111 10.07 14.41 9.89
N GLY A 112 10.41 13.12 9.77
CA GLY A 112 11.49 12.53 10.56
C GLY A 112 12.84 13.21 10.33
N ILE A 113 13.19 13.48 9.09
CA ILE A 113 14.42 14.21 8.74
C ILE A 113 14.39 15.65 9.24
N CYS A 114 13.24 16.35 9.10
CA CYS A 114 13.11 17.70 9.68
C CYS A 114 13.36 17.71 11.18
N TYR A 115 12.79 16.75 11.91
CA TYR A 115 13.00 16.64 13.36
C TYR A 115 14.46 16.34 13.72
N LEU A 116 15.17 15.51 12.95
CA LEU A 116 16.62 15.30 13.14
C LEU A 116 17.39 16.62 13.02
N HIS A 117 17.14 17.38 11.97
CA HIS A 117 17.79 18.69 11.77
C HIS A 117 17.44 19.70 12.87
N LEU A 118 16.25 19.60 13.44
CA LEU A 118 15.80 20.45 14.56
C LEU A 118 16.28 19.96 15.95
N GLY A 119 16.93 18.78 16.00
CA GLY A 119 17.44 18.19 17.24
C GLY A 119 16.37 17.47 18.08
N ASP A 120 15.18 17.28 17.54
CA ASP A 120 14.09 16.54 18.20
C ASP A 120 14.14 15.06 17.81
N ASN A 121 15.10 14.34 18.37
CA ASN A 121 15.36 12.95 18.02
C ASN A 121 14.20 12.00 18.39
N GLN A 122 13.40 12.32 19.40
CA GLN A 122 12.26 11.50 19.81
C GLN A 122 11.15 11.53 18.75
N ASN A 123 10.79 12.72 18.25
CA ASN A 123 9.81 12.84 17.19
C ASN A 123 10.37 12.37 15.84
N ALA A 124 11.67 12.51 15.59
CA ALA A 124 12.33 11.96 14.42
C ALA A 124 12.13 10.43 14.35
N ILE A 125 12.46 9.70 15.41
CA ILE A 125 12.25 8.24 15.49
C ILE A 125 10.79 7.89 15.25
N LYS A 126 9.87 8.56 15.93
CA LYS A 126 8.44 8.30 15.83
C LYS A 126 7.91 8.41 14.38
N HIS A 127 8.41 9.37 13.60
CA HIS A 127 7.99 9.55 12.22
C HIS A 127 8.72 8.61 11.26
N LEU A 128 10.02 8.40 11.44
CA LEU A 128 10.80 7.45 10.64
C LEU A 128 10.29 6.01 10.78
N GLU A 129 9.88 5.58 11.98
CA GLU A 129 9.29 4.25 12.21
C GLU A 129 7.92 4.07 11.55
N LYS A 130 7.18 5.16 11.31
CA LYS A 130 5.89 5.10 10.60
C LYS A 130 6.03 5.02 9.09
N PHE A 131 7.15 5.46 8.55
CA PHE A 131 7.41 5.37 7.12
C PHE A 131 7.64 3.91 6.72
N SER A 132 6.99 3.48 5.65
CA SER A 132 7.11 2.13 5.09
C SER A 132 7.43 2.21 3.61
N SER A 133 8.44 1.46 3.16
CA SER A 133 8.80 1.36 1.75
C SER A 133 9.35 -0.02 1.44
N ASP A 134 8.97 -0.57 0.29
CA ASP A 134 9.56 -1.80 -0.26
C ASP A 134 10.87 -1.52 -1.01
N ASP A 135 11.24 -0.25 -1.20
CA ASP A 135 12.47 0.16 -1.84
C ASP A 135 13.66 0.01 -0.88
N VAL A 136 14.66 -0.75 -1.30
CA VAL A 136 15.88 -1.04 -0.53
C VAL A 136 16.67 0.24 -0.21
N ILE A 137 16.67 1.23 -1.12
CA ILE A 137 17.39 2.50 -0.93
C ILE A 137 16.74 3.28 0.21
N PHE A 138 15.42 3.47 0.16
CA PHE A 138 14.69 4.16 1.23
C PHE A 138 14.79 3.44 2.58
N SER A 139 14.67 2.12 2.59
CA SER A 139 14.79 1.32 3.81
C SER A 139 16.17 1.48 4.45
N SER A 140 17.23 1.53 3.63
CA SER A 140 18.60 1.73 4.12
C SER A 140 18.80 3.16 4.67
N MET A 141 18.27 4.18 4.00
CA MET A 141 18.32 5.58 4.45
C MET A 141 17.58 5.77 5.79
N VAL A 142 16.39 5.19 5.92
CA VAL A 142 15.61 5.24 7.17
C VAL A 142 16.37 4.57 8.30
N THR A 143 16.95 3.40 8.05
CA THR A 143 17.74 2.67 9.07
C THR A 143 18.94 3.49 9.54
N ALA A 144 19.65 4.16 8.62
CA ALA A 144 20.76 5.03 8.97
C ALA A 144 20.30 6.23 9.82
N ASN A 145 19.24 6.91 9.40
CA ASN A 145 18.69 8.06 10.14
C ASN A 145 18.14 7.67 11.52
N LEU A 146 17.53 6.48 11.65
CA LEU A 146 17.12 5.94 12.95
C LEU A 146 18.34 5.67 13.84
N GLY A 147 19.42 5.10 13.28
CA GLY A 147 20.67 4.90 14.00
C GLY A 147 21.24 6.20 14.53
N ASP A 148 21.28 7.24 13.71
CA ASP A 148 21.75 8.57 14.11
C ASP A 148 20.88 9.18 15.21
N ALA A 149 19.54 9.06 15.09
CA ALA A 149 18.61 9.54 16.11
C ALA A 149 18.78 8.85 17.46
N TYR A 150 18.92 7.52 17.44
CA TYR A 150 19.16 6.74 18.68
C TYR A 150 20.52 7.06 19.32
N MET A 151 21.58 7.22 18.53
CA MET A 151 22.89 7.60 19.06
C MET A 151 22.89 8.98 19.73
N GLN A 152 22.06 9.92 19.26
CA GLN A 152 21.94 11.26 19.86
C GLN A 152 21.10 11.25 21.15
N LEU A 153 20.31 10.24 21.38
CA LEU A 153 19.54 10.09 22.62
C LEU A 153 20.34 9.40 23.75
N GLY A 154 21.43 8.71 23.44
CA GLY A 154 22.33 8.03 24.37
C GLY A 154 21.97 6.57 24.61
#